data_8bc7a46e9b9188beca85bb05d8875832
#
_entry.id   8bc7a46e9b9188beca85bb05d8875832
#
_cell.length_a   1.000
_cell.length_b   1.000
_cell.length_c   1.000
_cell.angle_alpha   90.00
_cell.angle_beta   90.00
_cell.angle_gamma   90.00
#
_symmetry.space_group_name_H-M   'P 1'
#
loop_
_entity.id
_entity.type
_entity.pdbx_description
1 polymer ?
#
loop_
_entity_poly.entity_id
_entity_poly.type
_entity_poly.pdbx_seq_one_letter_code
_entity_poly.pdbx_strand_id
1 'polypeptide(L)'
;MIKVDKITLGVIQAGLQQVCDEMDLSFSRSAFSPVISEANDRSNGIYSAINGSLISQGYNGLPVFVGTMEYSTSEIIRLIKEEKVEKPDPGDIYIVNDPYLGGTHLMDVRFAKPYFRNCL
;
A
#
# COMPACT_ATOMS: atom_id res chain seq x y z
N MET A 1 -14.28 4.26 22.21
CA MET A 1 -13.02 3.57 21.86
C MET A 1 -13.27 2.07 21.92
N ILE A 2 -13.19 1.37 20.81
CA ILE A 2 -13.37 -0.08 20.77
C ILE A 2 -12.14 -0.70 21.45
N LYS A 3 -12.32 -1.41 22.56
CA LYS A 3 -11.26 -2.19 23.19
C LYS A 3 -11.18 -3.54 22.49
N VAL A 4 -10.11 -3.77 21.76
CA VAL A 4 -9.78 -5.07 21.17
C VAL A 4 -8.87 -5.81 22.14
N ASP A 5 -9.17 -7.06 22.47
CA ASP A 5 -8.29 -7.90 23.28
C ASP A 5 -7.04 -8.32 22.48
N LYS A 6 -5.99 -8.75 23.20
CA LYS A 6 -4.69 -9.07 22.60
C LYS A 6 -4.74 -10.25 21.63
N ILE A 7 -5.62 -11.21 21.86
CA ILE A 7 -5.76 -12.40 21.00
C ILE A 7 -6.39 -11.99 19.68
N THR A 8 -7.50 -11.25 19.74
CA THR A 8 -8.18 -10.72 18.55
C THR A 8 -7.24 -9.80 17.76
N LEU A 9 -6.47 -8.94 18.41
CA LEU A 9 -5.48 -8.09 17.73
C LEU A 9 -4.43 -8.94 17.00
N GLY A 10 -3.91 -9.98 17.65
CA GLY A 10 -2.94 -10.89 17.02
C GLY A 10 -3.51 -11.61 15.80
N VAL A 11 -4.76 -12.05 15.85
CA VAL A 11 -5.44 -12.69 14.71
C VAL A 11 -5.60 -11.70 13.55
N ILE A 12 -6.01 -10.45 13.84
CA ILE A 12 -6.13 -9.40 12.82
C ILE A 12 -4.77 -9.11 12.17
N GLN A 13 -3.72 -8.94 12.97
CA GLN A 13 -2.38 -8.69 12.45
C GLN A 13 -1.88 -9.83 11.55
N ALA A 14 -2.06 -11.08 11.98
CA ALA A 14 -1.70 -12.26 11.19
C ALA A 14 -2.49 -12.32 9.87
N GLY A 15 -3.79 -12.03 9.90
CA GLY A 15 -4.62 -11.99 8.69
C GLY A 15 -4.20 -10.90 7.72
N LEU A 16 -3.89 -9.69 8.19
CA LEU A 16 -3.38 -8.60 7.34
C LEU A 16 -2.01 -8.94 6.74
N GLN A 17 -1.14 -9.57 7.52
CA GLN A 17 0.15 -10.05 7.03
C GLN A 17 -0.02 -11.09 5.92
N GLN A 18 -0.91 -12.07 6.10
CA GLN A 18 -1.21 -13.07 5.09
C GLN A 18 -1.71 -12.42 3.78
N VAL A 19 -2.59 -11.43 3.86
CA VAL A 19 -3.06 -10.69 2.68
C VAL A 19 -1.89 -10.03 1.94
N CYS A 20 -0.95 -9.41 2.66
CA CYS A 20 0.23 -8.81 2.05
C CYS A 20 1.13 -9.86 1.38
N ASP A 21 1.32 -11.02 1.99
CA ASP A 21 2.14 -12.11 1.43
C ASP A 21 1.48 -12.72 0.19
N GLU A 22 0.16 -12.85 0.15
CA GLU A 22 -0.59 -13.30 -1.03
C GLU A 22 -0.52 -12.28 -2.17
N MET A 23 -0.61 -10.98 -1.86
CA MET A 23 -0.40 -9.91 -2.84
C MET A 23 1.00 -9.97 -3.44
N ASP A 24 2.03 -10.16 -2.61
CA ASP A 24 3.42 -10.26 -3.06
C ASP A 24 3.62 -11.45 -4.00
N LEU A 25 3.11 -12.61 -3.61
CA LEU A 25 3.19 -13.82 -4.41
C LEU A 25 2.47 -13.66 -5.76
N SER A 26 1.29 -13.05 -5.76
CA SER A 26 0.51 -12.79 -6.97
C SER A 26 1.25 -11.82 -7.89
N PHE A 27 1.82 -10.76 -7.32
CA PHE A 27 2.59 -9.76 -8.06
C PHE A 27 3.84 -10.38 -8.68
N SER A 28 4.61 -11.15 -7.92
CA SER A 28 5.81 -11.83 -8.39
C SER A 28 5.50 -12.79 -9.55
N ARG A 29 4.43 -13.58 -9.44
CA ARG A 29 4.05 -14.57 -10.45
C ARG A 29 3.48 -13.95 -11.73
N SER A 30 2.90 -12.78 -11.65
CA SER A 30 2.33 -12.07 -12.80
C SER A 30 3.32 -11.14 -13.50
N ALA A 31 4.47 -10.89 -12.89
CA ALA A 31 5.48 -9.97 -13.45
C ALA A 31 6.25 -10.61 -14.61
N PHE A 32 6.35 -9.88 -15.72
CA PHE A 32 7.19 -10.25 -16.87
C PHE A 32 8.66 -9.84 -16.73
N SER A 33 8.92 -8.86 -15.86
CA SER A 33 10.28 -8.35 -15.62
C SER A 33 11.03 -9.21 -14.61
N PRO A 34 12.22 -9.74 -14.94
CA PRO A 34 13.07 -10.44 -13.98
C PRO A 34 13.50 -9.57 -12.80
N VAL A 35 13.59 -8.26 -12.98
CA VAL A 35 13.88 -7.31 -11.91
C VAL A 35 12.79 -7.38 -10.82
N ILE A 36 11.54 -7.50 -11.22
CA ILE A 36 10.41 -7.62 -10.28
C ILE A 36 10.27 -9.06 -9.76
N SER A 37 10.32 -10.08 -10.64
CA SER A 37 10.03 -11.47 -10.27
C SER A 37 11.18 -12.17 -9.56
N GLU A 38 12.43 -11.89 -9.93
CA GLU A 38 13.63 -12.58 -9.43
C GLU A 38 14.44 -11.72 -8.46
N ALA A 39 14.68 -10.43 -8.81
CA ALA A 39 15.44 -9.53 -7.93
C ALA A 39 14.60 -8.91 -6.81
N ASN A 40 13.29 -9.21 -6.73
CA ASN A 40 12.36 -8.68 -5.72
C ASN A 40 12.27 -7.16 -5.69
N ASP A 41 12.52 -6.49 -6.82
CA ASP A 41 12.43 -5.03 -6.95
C ASP A 41 10.96 -4.58 -6.98
N ARG A 42 10.28 -4.84 -5.87
CA ARG A 42 8.88 -4.55 -5.63
C ARG A 42 8.60 -4.43 -4.14
N SER A 43 7.50 -3.86 -3.78
CA SER A 43 6.93 -3.98 -2.44
C SER A 43 5.42 -3.82 -2.47
N ASN A 44 4.76 -4.29 -1.44
CA ASN A 44 3.35 -4.08 -1.21
C ASN A 44 3.06 -3.86 0.28
N GLY A 45 1.93 -3.27 0.56
CA GLY A 45 1.50 -3.05 1.94
C GLY A 45 0.07 -2.54 2.03
N ILE A 46 -0.44 -2.55 3.24
CA ILE A 46 -1.73 -1.98 3.61
C ILE A 46 -1.46 -0.73 4.43
N TYR A 47 -2.11 0.36 4.04
CA TYR A 47 -1.90 1.68 4.62
C TYR A 47 -3.22 2.25 5.14
N SER A 48 -3.13 3.06 6.18
CA SER A 48 -4.28 3.74 6.76
C SER A 48 -4.83 4.81 5.83
N ALA A 49 -6.12 4.77 5.51
CA ALA A 49 -6.79 5.81 4.76
C ALA A 49 -6.97 7.13 5.55
N ILE A 50 -6.66 7.15 6.83
CA ILE A 50 -6.77 8.34 7.69
C ILE A 50 -5.57 9.26 7.49
N ASN A 51 -4.37 8.67 7.46
CA ASN A 51 -3.11 9.41 7.48
C ASN A 51 -2.00 8.84 6.59
N GLY A 52 -2.25 7.72 5.90
CA GLY A 52 -1.26 7.09 5.03
C GLY A 52 -0.24 6.19 5.74
N SER A 53 -0.30 6.05 7.07
CA SER A 53 0.67 5.24 7.81
C SER A 53 0.58 3.76 7.47
N LEU A 54 1.72 3.07 7.50
CA LEU A 54 1.81 1.64 7.28
C LEU A 54 1.08 0.85 8.37
N ILE A 55 0.25 -0.11 7.97
CA ILE A 55 -0.44 -1.05 8.85
C ILE A 55 0.18 -2.44 8.75
N SER A 56 0.43 -2.93 7.54
CA SER A 56 1.04 -4.24 7.27
C SER A 56 1.77 -4.22 5.94
N GLN A 57 2.80 -5.05 5.79
CA GLN A 57 3.63 -5.14 4.59
C GLN A 57 3.95 -6.58 4.22
N GLY A 58 4.26 -6.83 2.94
CA GLY A 58 4.80 -8.11 2.49
C GLY A 58 6.27 -8.29 2.91
N TYR A 59 6.68 -9.55 3.11
CA TYR A 59 8.03 -9.88 3.58
C TYR A 59 9.09 -9.93 2.47
N ASN A 60 8.71 -10.21 1.23
CA ASN A 60 9.66 -10.53 0.17
C ASN A 60 10.10 -9.33 -0.69
N GLY A 61 9.48 -8.16 -0.50
CA GLY A 61 9.85 -6.95 -1.22
C GLY A 61 11.06 -6.24 -0.61
N LEU A 62 11.57 -5.23 -1.32
CA LEU A 62 12.67 -4.41 -0.82
C LEU A 62 12.18 -3.51 0.34
N PRO A 63 12.78 -3.60 1.53
CA PRO A 63 12.32 -2.84 2.70
C PRO A 63 12.31 -1.32 2.49
N VAL A 64 13.21 -0.81 1.64
CA VAL A 64 13.29 0.62 1.34
C VAL A 64 11.99 1.15 0.72
N PHE A 65 11.33 0.36 -0.13
CA PHE A 65 10.09 0.78 -0.76
C PHE A 65 8.92 0.83 0.22
N VAL A 66 8.92 -0.03 1.21
CA VAL A 66 7.89 -0.02 2.25
C VAL A 66 7.90 1.28 3.02
N GLY A 67 9.07 1.74 3.47
CA GLY A 67 9.21 3.02 4.14
C GLY A 67 8.86 4.21 3.26
N THR A 68 9.22 4.16 1.97
CA THR A 68 8.93 5.27 1.06
C THR A 68 7.48 5.30 0.57
N MET A 69 6.75 4.17 0.58
CA MET A 69 5.33 4.14 0.23
C MET A 69 4.46 4.97 1.18
N GLU A 70 4.81 5.05 2.45
CA GLU A 70 4.08 5.87 3.44
C GLU A 70 4.06 7.34 3.05
N TYR A 71 5.14 7.86 2.47
CA TYR A 71 5.17 9.24 1.96
C TYR A 71 4.21 9.44 0.80
N SER A 72 4.16 8.51 -0.15
CA SER A 72 3.25 8.59 -1.29
C SER A 72 1.79 8.48 -0.87
N THR A 73 1.45 7.56 0.03
CA THR A 73 0.08 7.40 0.51
C THR A 73 -0.38 8.59 1.34
N SER A 74 0.50 9.14 2.17
CA SER A 74 0.21 10.36 2.93
C SER A 74 -0.02 11.56 2.02
N GLU A 75 0.77 11.68 0.95
CA GLU A 75 0.65 12.76 -0.02
C GLU A 75 -0.65 12.65 -0.84
N ILE A 76 -1.03 11.45 -1.28
CA ILE A 76 -2.33 11.22 -1.94
C ILE A 76 -3.47 11.67 -1.02
N ILE A 77 -3.45 11.28 0.25
CA ILE A 77 -4.49 11.64 1.22
C ILE A 77 -4.52 13.16 1.44
N ARG A 78 -3.35 13.82 1.49
CA ARG A 78 -3.25 15.27 1.59
C ARG A 78 -3.89 15.96 0.38
N LEU A 79 -3.55 15.52 -0.83
CA LEU A 79 -4.09 16.08 -2.06
C LEU A 79 -5.60 15.90 -2.19
N ILE A 80 -6.15 14.76 -1.73
CA ILE A 80 -7.60 14.54 -1.67
C ILE A 80 -8.26 15.50 -0.68
N LYS A 81 -7.66 15.69 0.51
CA LYS A 81 -8.20 16.61 1.53
C LYS A 81 -8.16 18.07 1.09
N GLU A 82 -7.16 18.44 0.30
CA GLU A 82 -7.02 19.79 -0.28
C GLU A 82 -7.82 19.98 -1.59
N GLU A 83 -8.61 18.97 -1.97
CA GLU A 83 -9.41 18.99 -3.21
C GLU A 83 -8.59 19.22 -4.49
N LYS A 84 -7.30 18.87 -4.46
CA LYS A 84 -6.39 18.95 -5.62
C LYS A 84 -6.48 17.74 -6.54
N VAL A 85 -6.98 16.64 -6.03
CA VAL A 85 -7.35 15.43 -6.77
C VAL A 85 -8.74 14.99 -6.36
N GLU A 86 -9.44 14.31 -7.25
CA GLU A 86 -10.78 13.81 -6.98
C GLU A 86 -10.78 12.77 -5.87
N LYS A 87 -11.87 12.75 -5.08
CA LYS A 87 -12.10 11.68 -4.12
C LYS A 87 -12.30 10.37 -4.86
N PRO A 88 -11.73 9.27 -4.36
CA PRO A 88 -11.82 8.00 -5.07
C PRO A 88 -13.21 7.39 -4.96
N ASP A 89 -13.68 6.83 -6.06
CA ASP A 89 -14.82 5.91 -6.10
C ASP A 89 -14.35 4.44 -5.95
N PRO A 90 -15.24 3.51 -5.57
CA PRO A 90 -14.90 2.09 -5.53
C PRO A 90 -14.40 1.59 -6.89
N GLY A 91 -13.17 1.11 -6.94
CA GLY A 91 -12.50 0.62 -8.15
C GLY A 91 -11.37 1.51 -8.65
N ASP A 92 -11.31 2.76 -8.22
CA ASP A 92 -10.25 3.69 -8.61
C ASP A 92 -8.88 3.28 -8.09
N ILE A 93 -7.86 3.69 -8.83
CA ILE A 93 -6.45 3.47 -8.49
C ILE A 93 -5.69 4.78 -8.72
N TYR A 94 -5.00 5.28 -7.69
CA TYR A 94 -4.04 6.36 -7.86
C TYR A 94 -2.71 5.80 -8.32
N ILE A 95 -2.08 6.50 -9.26
CA ILE A 95 -0.75 6.16 -9.78
C ILE A 95 0.19 7.32 -9.50
N VAL A 96 1.32 7.03 -8.88
CA VAL A 96 2.33 8.03 -8.53
C VAL A 96 3.71 7.51 -8.90
N ASN A 97 4.50 8.34 -9.60
CA ASN A 97 5.94 8.13 -9.83
C ASN A 97 6.74 9.43 -9.69
N ASP A 98 6.12 10.49 -9.21
CA ASP A 98 6.79 11.78 -9.01
C ASP A 98 7.63 11.75 -7.71
N PRO A 99 8.97 11.92 -7.78
CA PRO A 99 9.83 11.97 -6.60
C PRO A 99 9.48 13.10 -5.62
N TYR A 100 8.90 14.18 -6.10
CA TYR A 100 8.50 15.32 -5.26
C TYR A 100 7.15 15.12 -4.57
N LEU A 101 6.38 14.10 -4.99
CA LEU A 101 5.13 13.69 -4.36
C LEU A 101 5.28 12.38 -3.56
N GLY A 102 6.40 12.21 -2.89
CA GLY A 102 6.67 11.04 -2.07
C GLY A 102 7.18 9.83 -2.84
N GLY A 103 7.54 9.98 -4.11
CA GLY A 103 8.22 8.97 -4.90
C GLY A 103 9.68 8.78 -4.51
N THR A 104 10.36 7.81 -5.15
CA THR A 104 11.81 7.61 -5.06
C THR A 104 12.48 8.16 -6.32
N HIS A 105 12.21 7.56 -7.46
CA HIS A 105 12.64 8.03 -8.79
C HIS A 105 11.55 7.74 -9.83
N LEU A 106 11.65 8.32 -11.02
CA LEU A 106 10.61 8.25 -12.05
C LEU A 106 10.28 6.83 -12.54
N MET A 107 11.21 5.89 -12.37
CA MET A 107 11.03 4.49 -12.79
C MET A 107 10.20 3.68 -11.79
N ASP A 108 10.10 4.13 -10.54
CA ASP A 108 9.29 3.49 -9.50
C ASP A 108 7.85 3.95 -9.60
N VAL A 109 7.02 3.13 -10.22
CA VAL A 109 5.59 3.39 -10.34
C VAL A 109 4.86 2.77 -9.14
N ARG A 110 4.09 3.60 -8.44
CA ARG A 110 3.32 3.21 -7.25
C ARG A 110 1.85 3.25 -7.55
N PHE A 111 1.15 2.20 -7.13
CA PHE A 111 -0.28 2.06 -7.27
C PHE A 111 -0.92 2.05 -5.88
N ALA A 112 -1.81 2.98 -5.62
CA ALA A 112 -2.59 3.01 -4.39
C ALA A 112 -4.07 2.80 -4.72
N LYS A 113 -4.62 1.66 -4.30
CA LYS A 113 -6.02 1.30 -4.48
C LYS A 113 -6.76 1.48 -3.16
N PRO A 114 -7.69 2.44 -3.06
CA PRO A 114 -8.54 2.57 -1.89
C PRO A 114 -9.47 1.36 -1.73
N TYR A 115 -9.55 0.83 -0.52
CA TYR A 115 -10.49 -0.21 -0.17
C TYR A 115 -11.68 0.39 0.60
N PHE A 116 -12.86 0.17 0.09
CA PHE A 116 -14.11 0.61 0.70
C PHE A 116 -14.82 -0.57 1.34
N ARG A 117 -15.13 -0.43 2.63
CA ARG A 117 -16.02 -1.36 3.32
C ARG A 117 -17.45 -0.82 3.21
N ASN A 118 -18.33 -1.56 2.57
CA ASN A 118 -19.75 -1.31 2.71
C ASN A 118 -20.13 -1.64 4.16
N CYS A 119 -20.37 -0.62 4.98
CA CYS A 119 -21.06 -0.82 6.25
C CYS A 119 -22.50 -1.21 5.93
N LEU A 120 -22.80 -2.50 6.10
CA LEU A 120 -24.19 -3.00 6.13
C LEU A 120 -24.87 -2.46 7.39
#